data_d4d33972107be0005737abad34afc775
#
_entry.id   d4d33972107be0005737abad34afc775
#
_cell.length_a   1.000
_cell.length_b   1.000
_cell.length_c   1.000
_cell.angle_alpha   90.00
_cell.angle_beta   90.00
_cell.angle_gamma   90.00
#
_symmetry.space_group_name_H-M   'P 1'
#
loop_
_entity.id
_entity.type
_entity.pdbx_description
1 polymer ?
#
loop_
_entity_poly.entity_id
_entity_poly.type
_entity_poly.pdbx_seq_one_letter_code
_entity_poly.pdbx_strand_id
1 'polypeptide(L)'
;MQHESNPLVEVRGLRVVGGRPGGEETTIVHGVDFEIRRGEVLALIGESGSGKTTIALSLMGHARAGCRIAGGSVKLGGTDVCTLSAHALTALRGRKVAYIAQSAAAAFNPSRTILDQVIESALIHRTMTRREAQAKAVELFRALALPEPETIGKRYPHQVSGGQLQRLMAAMALITDPELVILDEPTTALDVTTQIDVLQAFKSVIRRCGMSAVYVSHDLAVVAQMADRIVVLSDGVIREAGDTEQILHAPTHPYTQSLIAAVTPGDAERNAKAASAAPAPLLDVRGAVAGYGGRTAKGWPAKVILHEVDLRIGRGQTVGVIGESGSGKTTLAKVIAGLVPATGGQILLDGEPLALDTAKRTKEQHRRVQIVFQNADTALNPVHTVERTLARPLAFYHGIKGARARQRVAELLELVRLPQAVAARRTGELSGGQKQRVNLARALAAEPDLILCDEVTSALDTVVGAAIMDLLRDLQAKLGVSYVFITHDIAKVRAISDDIVVLYAGRRVETGSRDALCAPPYHPYSHLLVSSAPELRAGWLDDAAERCHRPLVPIGASADDAELCPFLSRCAMRVDGVCNRSAPTLRTLENGAQVLCHRSEEDLARFQAEPAEGIAPVQPARQ
;
A
#
# COMPACT_ATOMS: atom_id res chain seq x y z
N MET A 1 -35.36 -12.42 -25.38
CA MET A 1 -35.21 -13.77 -24.80
C MET A 1 -34.17 -13.68 -23.72
N GLN A 2 -34.62 -13.56 -22.46
CA GLN A 2 -33.74 -13.57 -21.28
C GLN A 2 -33.22 -15.00 -21.13
N HIS A 3 -31.95 -15.23 -21.46
CA HIS A 3 -31.23 -16.39 -20.98
C HIS A 3 -31.09 -16.26 -19.46
N GLU A 4 -31.92 -16.98 -18.71
CA GLU A 4 -31.62 -17.35 -17.32
C GLU A 4 -30.36 -18.22 -17.35
N SER A 5 -29.19 -17.59 -17.43
CA SER A 5 -27.93 -18.31 -17.37
C SER A 5 -27.73 -18.72 -15.92
N ASN A 6 -27.73 -20.02 -15.66
CA ASN A 6 -27.41 -20.64 -14.38
C ASN A 6 -26.10 -19.98 -13.81
N PRO A 7 -26.08 -19.50 -12.57
CA PRO A 7 -24.88 -18.85 -12.03
C PRO A 7 -23.69 -19.82 -12.04
N LEU A 8 -22.48 -19.27 -12.25
CA LEU A 8 -21.26 -20.09 -12.16
C LEU A 8 -21.02 -20.54 -10.73
N VAL A 9 -21.20 -19.61 -9.76
CA VAL A 9 -21.07 -19.90 -8.34
C VAL A 9 -22.39 -19.59 -7.64
N GLU A 10 -22.86 -20.53 -6.82
CA GLU A 10 -24.01 -20.35 -5.94
C GLU A 10 -23.60 -20.68 -4.49
N VAL A 11 -23.71 -19.71 -3.60
CA VAL A 11 -23.42 -19.85 -2.17
C VAL A 11 -24.73 -19.72 -1.39
N ARG A 12 -25.07 -20.71 -0.57
CA ARG A 12 -26.28 -20.73 0.25
C ARG A 12 -25.97 -21.09 1.70
N GLY A 13 -26.33 -20.24 2.61
CA GLY A 13 -26.19 -20.44 4.03
C GLY A 13 -24.77 -20.74 4.50
N LEU A 14 -23.74 -20.26 3.78
CA LEU A 14 -22.34 -20.59 4.10
C LEU A 14 -21.98 -20.12 5.51
N ARG A 15 -21.61 -21.08 6.35
CA ARG A 15 -21.18 -20.85 7.73
C ARG A 15 -19.77 -21.40 7.94
N VAL A 16 -18.89 -20.57 8.47
CA VAL A 16 -17.50 -20.95 8.79
C VAL A 16 -17.23 -20.64 10.26
N VAL A 17 -16.60 -21.58 10.95
CA VAL A 17 -16.21 -21.43 12.36
C VAL A 17 -14.71 -21.57 12.51
N GLY A 18 -14.14 -20.82 13.46
CA GLY A 18 -12.75 -20.89 13.89
C GLY A 18 -12.67 -21.44 15.31
N GLY A 19 -11.61 -22.19 15.61
CA GLY A 19 -11.40 -22.83 16.92
C GLY A 19 -10.80 -24.22 16.79
N ARG A 20 -10.48 -24.85 17.92
CA ARG A 20 -10.06 -26.26 17.95
C ARG A 20 -11.30 -27.16 17.98
N PRO A 21 -11.34 -28.28 17.24
CA PRO A 21 -12.41 -29.26 17.34
C PRO A 21 -12.59 -29.71 18.80
N GLY A 22 -13.82 -29.57 19.34
CA GLY A 22 -14.14 -29.88 20.72
C GLY A 22 -13.76 -28.82 21.77
N GLY A 23 -13.23 -27.66 21.34
CA GLY A 23 -13.01 -26.46 22.14
C GLY A 23 -14.08 -25.40 21.91
N GLU A 24 -13.83 -24.19 22.42
CA GLU A 24 -14.70 -23.03 22.14
C GLU A 24 -14.54 -22.61 20.67
N GLU A 25 -15.62 -22.72 19.90
CA GLU A 25 -15.68 -22.34 18.48
C GLU A 25 -16.31 -20.95 18.35
N THR A 26 -15.67 -20.08 17.57
CA THR A 26 -16.20 -18.76 17.22
C THR A 26 -16.68 -18.78 15.78
N THR A 27 -17.90 -18.33 15.52
CA THR A 27 -18.41 -18.19 14.15
C THR A 27 -17.74 -16.99 13.48
N ILE A 28 -17.15 -17.22 12.30
CA ILE A 28 -16.48 -16.21 11.47
C ILE A 28 -17.39 -15.74 10.33
N VAL A 29 -18.17 -16.66 9.74
CA VAL A 29 -19.14 -16.37 8.68
C VAL A 29 -20.50 -16.92 9.11
N HIS A 30 -21.53 -16.08 9.09
CA HIS A 30 -22.81 -16.30 9.74
C HIS A 30 -23.96 -16.64 8.78
N GLY A 31 -23.75 -17.58 7.83
CA GLY A 31 -24.80 -18.01 6.92
C GLY A 31 -25.03 -17.02 5.78
N VAL A 32 -24.02 -16.79 4.94
CA VAL A 32 -24.10 -15.85 3.81
C VAL A 32 -24.64 -16.52 2.54
N ASP A 33 -25.39 -15.73 1.77
CA ASP A 33 -26.00 -16.11 0.49
C ASP A 33 -25.58 -15.12 -0.59
N PHE A 34 -25.03 -15.60 -1.70
CA PHE A 34 -24.75 -14.81 -2.90
C PHE A 34 -24.50 -15.72 -4.09
N GLU A 35 -24.49 -15.13 -5.28
CA GLU A 35 -24.20 -15.82 -6.53
C GLU A 35 -23.23 -15.00 -7.40
N ILE A 36 -22.54 -15.68 -8.31
CA ILE A 36 -21.65 -15.07 -9.31
C ILE A 36 -22.07 -15.60 -10.68
N ARG A 37 -22.36 -14.69 -11.59
CA ARG A 37 -22.73 -15.02 -12.96
C ARG A 37 -21.48 -15.35 -13.79
N ARG A 38 -21.66 -16.02 -14.92
CA ARG A 38 -20.54 -16.26 -15.84
C ARG A 38 -20.05 -14.95 -16.45
N GLY A 39 -18.73 -14.75 -16.44
CA GLY A 39 -18.07 -13.54 -16.93
C GLY A 39 -18.19 -12.32 -15.99
N GLU A 40 -18.81 -12.47 -14.81
CA GLU A 40 -18.97 -11.42 -13.81
C GLU A 40 -17.77 -11.31 -12.89
N VAL A 41 -17.40 -10.09 -12.52
CA VAL A 41 -16.46 -9.78 -11.45
C VAL A 41 -17.25 -9.31 -10.21
N LEU A 42 -17.30 -10.16 -9.18
CA LEU A 42 -17.93 -9.84 -7.90
C LEU A 42 -16.86 -9.37 -6.90
N ALA A 43 -17.02 -8.18 -6.32
CA ALA A 43 -16.15 -7.74 -5.23
C ALA A 43 -16.72 -8.10 -3.85
N LEU A 44 -15.82 -8.53 -2.94
CA LEU A 44 -16.10 -8.66 -1.52
C LEU A 44 -15.36 -7.54 -0.77
N ILE A 45 -16.08 -6.62 -0.15
CA ILE A 45 -15.52 -5.48 0.58
C ILE A 45 -15.93 -5.49 2.05
N GLY A 46 -15.18 -4.76 2.89
CA GLY A 46 -15.43 -4.62 4.33
C GLY A 46 -14.13 -4.52 5.12
N GLU A 47 -14.22 -4.35 6.43
CA GLU A 47 -13.08 -4.23 7.34
C GLU A 47 -12.23 -5.51 7.41
N SER A 48 -11.01 -5.38 7.92
CA SER A 48 -10.15 -6.52 8.22
C SER A 48 -10.81 -7.42 9.28
N GLY A 49 -10.89 -8.73 9.00
CA GLY A 49 -11.59 -9.67 9.89
C GLY A 49 -13.07 -9.86 9.57
N SER A 50 -13.67 -9.13 8.62
CA SER A 50 -15.10 -9.30 8.24
C SER A 50 -15.43 -10.61 7.53
N GLY A 51 -14.44 -11.49 7.31
CA GLY A 51 -14.66 -12.81 6.70
C GLY A 51 -14.44 -12.91 5.19
N LYS A 52 -14.06 -11.83 4.48
CA LYS A 52 -13.86 -11.79 3.02
C LYS A 52 -12.99 -12.92 2.49
N THR A 53 -11.74 -13.00 2.93
CA THR A 53 -10.81 -14.05 2.54
C THR A 53 -11.30 -15.44 2.92
N THR A 54 -11.98 -15.57 4.08
CA THR A 54 -12.57 -16.85 4.52
C THR A 54 -13.65 -17.31 3.55
N ILE A 55 -14.55 -16.42 3.14
CA ILE A 55 -15.57 -16.68 2.13
C ILE A 55 -14.91 -17.04 0.79
N ALA A 56 -13.96 -16.23 0.32
CA ALA A 56 -13.25 -16.43 -0.94
C ALA A 56 -12.55 -17.80 -1.01
N LEU A 57 -11.86 -18.21 0.06
CA LEU A 57 -11.24 -19.55 0.14
C LEU A 57 -12.28 -20.69 0.19
N SER A 58 -13.44 -20.45 0.82
CA SER A 58 -14.53 -21.46 0.85
C SER A 58 -15.07 -21.78 -0.54
N LEU A 59 -14.97 -20.85 -1.51
CA LEU A 59 -15.39 -21.10 -2.91
C LEU A 59 -14.55 -22.20 -3.60
N MET A 60 -13.37 -22.47 -3.12
CA MET A 60 -12.52 -23.58 -3.56
C MET A 60 -12.52 -24.76 -2.57
N GLY A 61 -13.49 -24.83 -1.66
CA GLY A 61 -13.60 -25.87 -0.63
C GLY A 61 -12.42 -25.86 0.34
N HIS A 62 -11.82 -24.69 0.60
CA HIS A 62 -10.68 -24.54 1.52
C HIS A 62 -11.06 -23.72 2.75
N ALA A 63 -10.65 -24.19 3.93
CA ALA A 63 -10.68 -23.42 5.15
C ALA A 63 -9.24 -23.27 5.67
N ARG A 64 -8.92 -22.09 6.22
CA ARG A 64 -7.62 -21.86 6.86
C ARG A 64 -7.39 -22.80 8.04
N ALA A 65 -6.12 -23.02 8.39
CA ALA A 65 -5.78 -23.80 9.58
C ALA A 65 -6.48 -23.24 10.83
N GLY A 66 -7.14 -24.11 11.58
CA GLY A 66 -7.97 -23.72 12.74
C GLY A 66 -9.39 -23.25 12.39
N CYS A 67 -9.79 -23.28 11.10
CA CYS A 67 -11.14 -22.99 10.64
C CYS A 67 -11.73 -24.22 9.94
N ARG A 68 -13.08 -24.32 9.92
CA ARG A 68 -13.82 -25.31 9.11
C ARG A 68 -15.12 -24.71 8.58
N ILE A 69 -15.55 -25.21 7.42
CA ILE A 69 -16.89 -24.96 6.88
C ILE A 69 -17.85 -25.78 7.74
N ALA A 70 -18.74 -25.10 8.48
CA ALA A 70 -19.64 -25.71 9.44
C ALA A 70 -21.05 -25.95 8.90
N GLY A 71 -21.40 -25.35 7.77
CA GLY A 71 -22.72 -25.51 7.15
C GLY A 71 -22.88 -24.70 5.87
N GLY A 72 -24.01 -24.90 5.21
CA GLY A 72 -24.29 -24.29 3.92
C GLY A 72 -23.77 -25.12 2.74
N SER A 73 -23.93 -24.58 1.53
CA SER A 73 -23.43 -25.17 0.29
C SER A 73 -22.71 -24.13 -0.58
N VAL A 74 -21.72 -24.58 -1.30
CA VAL A 74 -20.98 -23.76 -2.30
C VAL A 74 -20.93 -24.57 -3.59
N LYS A 75 -21.71 -24.17 -4.60
CA LYS A 75 -21.73 -24.84 -5.90
C LYS A 75 -20.89 -24.06 -6.91
N LEU A 76 -19.95 -24.74 -7.56
CA LEU A 76 -19.18 -24.24 -8.70
C LEU A 76 -19.56 -25.04 -9.93
N GLY A 77 -20.17 -24.41 -10.93
CA GLY A 77 -20.68 -25.08 -12.13
C GLY A 77 -21.65 -26.22 -11.80
N GLY A 78 -22.50 -26.02 -10.77
CA GLY A 78 -23.46 -27.02 -10.29
C GLY A 78 -22.91 -28.08 -9.34
N THR A 79 -21.58 -28.15 -9.11
CA THR A 79 -20.94 -29.13 -8.21
C THR A 79 -20.74 -28.50 -6.83
N ASP A 80 -21.30 -29.09 -5.76
CA ASP A 80 -21.08 -28.61 -4.38
C ASP A 80 -19.68 -28.98 -3.89
N VAL A 81 -18.80 -27.97 -3.77
CA VAL A 81 -17.40 -28.17 -3.34
C VAL A 81 -17.28 -28.59 -1.87
N CYS A 82 -18.29 -28.32 -1.06
CA CYS A 82 -18.27 -28.68 0.38
C CYS A 82 -18.40 -30.19 0.60
N THR A 83 -18.94 -30.93 -0.39
CA THR A 83 -19.17 -32.37 -0.32
C THR A 83 -18.08 -33.20 -1.00
N LEU A 84 -17.14 -32.55 -1.71
CA LEU A 84 -16.10 -33.22 -2.45
C LEU A 84 -15.03 -33.85 -1.56
N SER A 85 -14.52 -35.01 -1.99
CA SER A 85 -13.34 -35.62 -1.36
C SER A 85 -12.08 -34.75 -1.58
N ALA A 86 -11.05 -34.95 -0.77
CA ALA A 86 -9.77 -34.25 -0.91
C ALA A 86 -9.15 -34.41 -2.31
N HIS A 87 -9.28 -35.61 -2.89
CA HIS A 87 -8.81 -35.90 -4.26
C HIS A 87 -9.59 -35.10 -5.32
N ALA A 88 -10.92 -35.04 -5.20
CA ALA A 88 -11.76 -34.28 -6.11
C ALA A 88 -11.52 -32.77 -6.00
N LEU A 89 -11.30 -32.25 -4.77
CA LEU A 89 -10.90 -30.87 -4.55
C LEU A 89 -9.54 -30.54 -5.18
N THR A 90 -8.57 -31.46 -5.11
CA THR A 90 -7.26 -31.27 -5.76
C THR A 90 -7.41 -31.20 -7.29
N ALA A 91 -8.30 -32.02 -7.89
CA ALA A 91 -8.56 -31.99 -9.32
C ALA A 91 -9.30 -30.72 -9.77
N LEU A 92 -10.04 -30.06 -8.88
CA LEU A 92 -10.78 -28.83 -9.14
C LEU A 92 -9.87 -27.59 -9.03
N ARG A 93 -9.05 -27.54 -7.95
CA ARG A 93 -8.15 -26.42 -7.65
C ARG A 93 -7.02 -26.35 -8.67
N GLY A 94 -6.73 -25.15 -9.17
CA GLY A 94 -5.72 -24.90 -10.21
C GLY A 94 -6.17 -25.31 -11.62
N ARG A 95 -7.38 -25.87 -11.79
CA ARG A 95 -7.97 -26.20 -13.09
C ARG A 95 -9.27 -25.45 -13.36
N LYS A 96 -10.25 -25.55 -12.46
CA LYS A 96 -11.53 -24.83 -12.58
C LYS A 96 -11.57 -23.55 -11.76
N VAL A 97 -10.92 -23.56 -10.62
CA VAL A 97 -10.78 -22.38 -9.75
C VAL A 97 -9.31 -22.13 -9.45
N ALA A 98 -8.87 -20.88 -9.62
CA ALA A 98 -7.51 -20.44 -9.31
C ALA A 98 -7.53 -19.33 -8.25
N TYR A 99 -6.43 -19.20 -7.51
CA TYR A 99 -6.28 -18.25 -6.42
C TYR A 99 -5.02 -17.42 -6.60
N ILE A 100 -5.18 -16.12 -6.54
CA ILE A 100 -4.11 -15.13 -6.54
C ILE A 100 -4.02 -14.57 -5.14
N ALA A 101 -2.92 -14.87 -4.43
CA ALA A 101 -2.73 -14.51 -3.04
C ALA A 101 -2.34 -13.04 -2.86
N GLN A 102 -2.53 -12.51 -1.66
CA GLN A 102 -2.13 -11.17 -1.27
C GLN A 102 -0.62 -10.92 -1.43
N SER A 103 0.24 -11.90 -1.11
CA SER A 103 1.69 -11.80 -1.20
C SER A 103 2.25 -12.71 -2.27
N ALA A 104 2.65 -12.15 -3.41
CA ALA A 104 3.34 -12.88 -4.45
C ALA A 104 4.69 -13.44 -3.97
N ALA A 105 5.41 -12.71 -3.13
CA ALA A 105 6.69 -13.16 -2.58
C ALA A 105 6.56 -14.44 -1.74
N ALA A 106 5.44 -14.62 -1.04
CA ALA A 106 5.16 -15.83 -0.27
C ALA A 106 4.66 -17.00 -1.14
N ALA A 107 4.12 -16.70 -2.34
CA ALA A 107 3.59 -17.72 -3.24
C ALA A 107 4.67 -18.43 -4.07
N PHE A 108 5.80 -17.76 -4.33
CA PHE A 108 6.89 -18.32 -5.12
C PHE A 108 7.99 -18.96 -4.28
N ASN A 109 8.53 -20.08 -4.76
CA ASN A 109 9.75 -20.68 -4.22
C ASN A 109 10.98 -19.92 -4.78
N PRO A 110 11.80 -19.26 -3.91
CA PRO A 110 12.93 -18.44 -4.37
C PRO A 110 14.06 -19.24 -5.05
N SER A 111 14.09 -20.56 -4.88
CA SER A 111 15.13 -21.45 -5.43
C SER A 111 14.78 -22.06 -6.79
N ARG A 112 13.59 -21.75 -7.34
CA ARG A 112 13.12 -22.25 -8.64
C ARG A 112 12.93 -21.11 -9.62
N THR A 113 13.10 -21.39 -10.92
CA THR A 113 12.81 -20.40 -11.96
C THR A 113 11.31 -20.06 -11.98
N ILE A 114 10.98 -18.88 -12.42
CA ILE A 114 9.60 -18.39 -12.54
C ILE A 114 8.81 -19.27 -13.52
N LEU A 115 9.37 -19.58 -14.69
CA LEU A 115 8.70 -20.37 -15.72
C LEU A 115 8.31 -21.75 -15.21
N ASP A 116 9.21 -22.45 -14.50
CA ASP A 116 8.91 -23.79 -13.98
C ASP A 116 7.74 -23.79 -12.98
N GLN A 117 7.57 -22.69 -12.24
CA GLN A 117 6.48 -22.54 -11.28
C GLN A 117 5.16 -22.13 -11.99
N VAL A 118 5.23 -21.24 -12.98
CA VAL A 118 4.06 -20.79 -13.73
C VAL A 118 3.39 -21.96 -14.47
N ILE A 119 4.18 -22.86 -15.09
CA ILE A 119 3.63 -23.97 -15.86
C ILE A 119 3.28 -25.21 -15.00
N GLU A 120 3.63 -25.22 -13.72
CA GLU A 120 3.52 -26.38 -12.84
C GLU A 120 2.07 -26.92 -12.75
N SER A 121 1.11 -26.03 -12.56
CA SER A 121 -0.32 -26.37 -12.48
C SER A 121 -0.82 -27.08 -13.75
N ALA A 122 -0.45 -26.58 -14.92
CA ALA A 122 -0.82 -27.20 -16.20
C ALA A 122 -0.23 -28.62 -16.37
N LEU A 123 1.00 -28.82 -15.88
CA LEU A 123 1.66 -30.14 -15.94
C LEU A 123 1.07 -31.13 -14.92
N ILE A 124 0.77 -30.68 -13.69
CA ILE A 124 0.14 -31.50 -12.64
C ILE A 124 -1.23 -32.00 -13.13
N HIS A 125 -2.05 -31.10 -13.66
CA HIS A 125 -3.37 -31.43 -14.16
C HIS A 125 -3.37 -32.08 -15.57
N ARG A 126 -2.19 -32.19 -16.20
CA ARG A 126 -2.04 -32.76 -17.55
C ARG A 126 -2.95 -32.10 -18.60
N THR A 127 -3.16 -30.79 -18.47
CA THR A 127 -4.01 -30.04 -19.40
C THR A 127 -3.30 -29.75 -20.72
N MET A 128 -1.97 -29.74 -20.72
CA MET A 128 -1.12 -29.49 -21.88
C MET A 128 0.28 -30.09 -21.69
N THR A 129 1.01 -30.27 -22.79
CA THR A 129 2.42 -30.67 -22.77
C THR A 129 3.31 -29.54 -22.23
N ARG A 130 4.53 -29.87 -21.79
CA ARG A 130 5.48 -28.85 -21.30
C ARG A 130 5.77 -27.76 -22.35
N ARG A 131 5.85 -28.13 -23.63
CA ARG A 131 6.11 -27.19 -24.73
C ARG A 131 4.95 -26.23 -24.93
N GLU A 132 3.73 -26.74 -24.91
CA GLU A 132 2.51 -25.92 -25.00
C GLU A 132 2.37 -25.00 -23.79
N ALA A 133 2.61 -25.50 -22.57
CA ALA A 133 2.58 -24.70 -21.34
C ALA A 133 3.61 -23.57 -21.36
N GLN A 134 4.82 -23.83 -21.87
CA GLN A 134 5.84 -22.77 -22.01
C GLN A 134 5.43 -21.71 -23.03
N ALA A 135 4.88 -22.10 -24.19
CA ALA A 135 4.39 -21.15 -25.18
C ALA A 135 3.27 -20.28 -24.61
N LYS A 136 2.28 -20.90 -23.94
CA LYS A 136 1.18 -20.21 -23.31
C LYS A 136 1.64 -19.28 -22.17
N ALA A 137 2.63 -19.68 -21.38
CA ALA A 137 3.20 -18.81 -20.33
C ALA A 137 3.77 -17.52 -20.94
N VAL A 138 4.50 -17.60 -22.07
CA VAL A 138 5.01 -16.42 -22.76
C VAL A 138 3.87 -15.54 -23.32
N GLU A 139 2.79 -16.13 -23.84
CA GLU A 139 1.60 -15.38 -24.25
C GLU A 139 0.93 -14.65 -23.07
N LEU A 140 0.81 -15.31 -21.92
CA LEU A 140 0.31 -14.68 -20.69
C LEU A 140 1.26 -13.57 -20.19
N PHE A 141 2.57 -13.76 -20.29
CA PHE A 141 3.53 -12.70 -19.92
C PHE A 141 3.36 -11.46 -20.79
N ARG A 142 3.14 -11.62 -22.08
CA ARG A 142 2.80 -10.49 -22.99
C ARG A 142 1.47 -9.85 -22.63
N ALA A 143 0.44 -10.67 -22.40
CA ALA A 143 -0.90 -10.20 -22.06
C ALA A 143 -0.93 -9.42 -20.73
N LEU A 144 -0.06 -9.81 -19.78
CA LEU A 144 0.12 -9.15 -18.49
C LEU A 144 1.17 -8.02 -18.54
N ALA A 145 1.55 -7.54 -19.74
CA ALA A 145 2.50 -6.45 -19.96
C ALA A 145 3.82 -6.61 -19.17
N LEU A 146 4.33 -7.84 -19.09
CA LEU A 146 5.63 -8.11 -18.46
C LEU A 146 6.76 -7.76 -19.43
N PRO A 147 7.84 -7.12 -18.94
CA PRO A 147 9.00 -6.82 -19.78
C PRO A 147 9.71 -8.12 -20.18
N GLU A 148 10.27 -8.14 -21.39
CA GLU A 148 11.04 -9.27 -21.91
C GLU A 148 10.32 -10.63 -21.75
N PRO A 149 9.08 -10.80 -22.26
CA PRO A 149 8.23 -11.96 -21.96
C PRO A 149 8.88 -13.31 -22.35
N GLU A 150 9.81 -13.33 -23.28
CA GLU A 150 10.55 -14.52 -23.72
C GLU A 150 11.65 -14.94 -22.73
N THR A 151 12.12 -14.02 -21.91
CA THR A 151 13.28 -14.25 -21.03
C THR A 151 12.98 -14.14 -19.55
N ILE A 152 11.97 -13.35 -19.14
CA ILE A 152 11.62 -13.11 -17.74
C ILE A 152 11.34 -14.42 -16.96
N GLY A 153 10.78 -15.43 -17.61
CA GLY A 153 10.51 -16.73 -17.02
C GLY A 153 11.76 -17.50 -16.57
N LYS A 154 12.94 -17.18 -17.11
CA LYS A 154 14.23 -17.79 -16.74
C LYS A 154 14.81 -17.19 -15.46
N ARG A 155 14.29 -16.05 -15.01
CA ARG A 155 14.70 -15.36 -13.77
C ARG A 155 14.15 -16.10 -12.56
N TYR A 156 14.77 -15.80 -11.40
CA TYR A 156 14.29 -16.23 -10.09
C TYR A 156 13.40 -15.14 -9.46
N PRO A 157 12.51 -15.49 -8.50
CA PRO A 157 11.60 -14.51 -7.88
C PRO A 157 12.28 -13.27 -7.30
N HIS A 158 13.47 -13.40 -6.73
CA HIS A 158 14.26 -12.30 -6.16
C HIS A 158 14.91 -11.36 -7.20
N GLN A 159 14.83 -11.69 -8.49
CA GLN A 159 15.41 -10.93 -9.60
C GLN A 159 14.39 -10.05 -10.34
N VAL A 160 13.15 -10.02 -9.85
CA VAL A 160 12.05 -9.23 -10.44
C VAL A 160 11.43 -8.30 -9.40
N SER A 161 10.76 -7.23 -9.86
CA SER A 161 10.08 -6.30 -8.95
C SER A 161 8.80 -6.91 -8.36
N GLY A 162 8.28 -6.30 -7.27
CA GLY A 162 7.03 -6.75 -6.64
C GLY A 162 5.85 -6.77 -7.61
N GLY A 163 5.66 -5.73 -8.41
CA GLY A 163 4.60 -5.68 -9.41
C GLY A 163 4.78 -6.68 -10.56
N GLN A 164 6.03 -6.95 -10.97
CA GLN A 164 6.31 -8.03 -11.92
C GLN A 164 5.98 -9.39 -11.32
N LEU A 165 6.35 -9.62 -10.06
CA LEU A 165 6.08 -10.89 -9.37
C LEU A 165 4.57 -11.12 -9.19
N GLN A 166 3.80 -10.06 -8.93
CA GLN A 166 2.36 -10.10 -8.81
C GLN A 166 1.70 -10.49 -10.16
N ARG A 167 2.14 -9.90 -11.28
CA ARG A 167 1.68 -10.26 -12.62
C ARG A 167 2.11 -11.68 -13.03
N LEU A 168 3.29 -12.13 -12.60
CA LEU A 168 3.74 -13.50 -12.79
C LEU A 168 2.91 -14.51 -11.98
N MET A 169 2.47 -14.15 -10.77
CA MET A 169 1.52 -14.97 -9.99
C MET A 169 0.15 -15.06 -10.69
N ALA A 170 -0.30 -13.99 -11.33
CA ALA A 170 -1.50 -14.05 -12.16
C ALA A 170 -1.29 -15.02 -13.36
N ALA A 171 -0.16 -14.95 -14.07
CA ALA A 171 0.15 -15.92 -15.12
C ALA A 171 0.12 -17.37 -14.62
N MET A 172 0.64 -17.63 -13.42
CA MET A 172 0.61 -18.94 -12.77
C MET A 172 -0.82 -19.39 -12.46
N ALA A 173 -1.69 -18.48 -12.03
CA ALA A 173 -3.09 -18.79 -11.76
C ALA A 173 -3.91 -19.02 -13.04
N LEU A 174 -3.57 -18.32 -14.13
CA LEU A 174 -4.33 -18.30 -15.38
C LEU A 174 -3.88 -19.34 -16.42
N ILE A 175 -2.78 -20.06 -16.17
CA ILE A 175 -2.18 -20.99 -17.16
C ILE A 175 -3.13 -22.10 -17.61
N THR A 176 -4.09 -22.49 -16.79
CA THR A 176 -5.04 -23.56 -17.03
C THR A 176 -6.40 -23.11 -17.57
N ASP A 177 -6.61 -21.81 -17.85
CA ASP A 177 -7.89 -21.17 -18.20
C ASP A 177 -9.01 -21.52 -17.19
N PRO A 178 -8.87 -21.13 -15.91
CA PRO A 178 -9.90 -21.45 -14.92
C PRO A 178 -11.22 -20.73 -15.22
N GLU A 179 -12.34 -21.34 -14.81
CA GLU A 179 -13.68 -20.73 -14.92
C GLU A 179 -13.86 -19.59 -13.90
N LEU A 180 -13.22 -19.72 -12.73
CA LEU A 180 -13.25 -18.75 -11.63
C LEU A 180 -11.84 -18.38 -11.16
N VAL A 181 -11.56 -17.09 -11.04
CA VAL A 181 -10.32 -16.57 -10.43
C VAL A 181 -10.66 -15.83 -9.16
N ILE A 182 -9.99 -16.17 -8.06
CA ILE A 182 -10.11 -15.49 -6.78
C ILE A 182 -8.87 -14.59 -6.61
N LEU A 183 -9.08 -13.27 -6.50
CA LEU A 183 -8.03 -12.28 -6.28
C LEU A 183 -8.16 -11.75 -4.84
N ASP A 184 -7.27 -12.18 -3.96
CA ASP A 184 -7.29 -11.80 -2.54
C ASP A 184 -6.31 -10.65 -2.29
N GLU A 185 -6.81 -9.42 -2.31
CA GLU A 185 -6.04 -8.17 -2.14
C GLU A 185 -4.79 -8.08 -3.04
N PRO A 186 -4.89 -8.30 -4.35
CA PRO A 186 -3.74 -8.52 -5.21
C PRO A 186 -2.84 -7.30 -5.41
N THR A 187 -3.23 -6.11 -4.95
CA THR A 187 -2.49 -4.86 -5.16
C THR A 187 -2.07 -4.13 -3.88
N THR A 188 -2.42 -4.65 -2.71
CA THR A 188 -2.22 -3.98 -1.40
C THR A 188 -0.75 -3.66 -1.08
N ALA A 189 0.21 -4.45 -1.61
CA ALA A 189 1.64 -4.25 -1.39
C ALA A 189 2.35 -3.44 -2.48
N LEU A 190 1.60 -2.86 -3.42
CA LEU A 190 2.12 -2.12 -4.57
C LEU A 190 1.99 -0.61 -4.34
N ASP A 191 2.94 0.14 -4.89
CA ASP A 191 2.79 1.59 -5.01
C ASP A 191 1.73 1.95 -6.07
N VAL A 192 1.18 3.17 -5.97
CA VAL A 192 0.03 3.60 -6.78
C VAL A 192 0.28 3.53 -8.29
N THR A 193 1.49 3.79 -8.75
CA THR A 193 1.83 3.76 -10.18
C THR A 193 1.90 2.33 -10.71
N THR A 194 2.52 1.42 -9.96
CA THR A 194 2.57 -0.01 -10.30
C THR A 194 1.19 -0.68 -10.17
N GLN A 195 0.35 -0.19 -9.26
CA GLN A 195 -1.00 -0.69 -9.04
C GLN A 195 -1.88 -0.55 -10.30
N ILE A 196 -1.81 0.59 -11.00
CA ILE A 196 -2.56 0.81 -12.25
C ILE A 196 -2.20 -0.26 -13.29
N ASP A 197 -0.91 -0.45 -13.56
CA ASP A 197 -0.44 -1.42 -14.56
C ASP A 197 -0.94 -2.84 -14.25
N VAL A 198 -0.94 -3.22 -12.97
CA VAL A 198 -1.40 -4.54 -12.53
C VAL A 198 -2.91 -4.68 -12.69
N LEU A 199 -3.67 -3.65 -12.28
CA LEU A 199 -5.13 -3.65 -12.40
C LEU A 199 -5.59 -3.72 -13.86
N GLN A 200 -4.96 -2.94 -14.75
CA GLN A 200 -5.24 -2.97 -16.18
C GLN A 200 -4.95 -4.33 -16.79
N ALA A 201 -3.79 -4.90 -16.46
CA ALA A 201 -3.42 -6.23 -16.93
C ALA A 201 -4.44 -7.29 -16.48
N PHE A 202 -4.89 -7.24 -15.23
CA PHE A 202 -5.90 -8.17 -14.70
C PHE A 202 -7.25 -7.96 -15.37
N LYS A 203 -7.75 -6.72 -15.45
CA LYS A 203 -9.02 -6.38 -16.09
C LYS A 203 -9.05 -6.83 -17.54
N SER A 204 -7.98 -6.55 -18.30
CA SER A 204 -7.84 -6.92 -19.71
C SER A 204 -7.88 -8.45 -19.90
N VAL A 205 -7.12 -9.21 -19.10
CA VAL A 205 -7.03 -10.66 -19.25
C VAL A 205 -8.34 -11.34 -18.82
N ILE A 206 -8.93 -10.94 -17.69
CA ILE A 206 -10.21 -11.48 -17.20
C ILE A 206 -11.31 -11.27 -18.24
N ARG A 207 -11.45 -10.05 -18.78
CA ARG A 207 -12.46 -9.74 -19.81
C ARG A 207 -12.22 -10.49 -21.12
N ARG A 208 -10.97 -10.51 -21.61
CA ARG A 208 -10.61 -11.17 -22.87
C ARG A 208 -10.85 -12.67 -22.83
N CYS A 209 -10.62 -13.32 -21.70
CA CYS A 209 -10.83 -14.76 -21.53
C CYS A 209 -12.26 -15.11 -21.10
N GLY A 210 -13.14 -14.13 -20.87
CA GLY A 210 -14.52 -14.35 -20.42
C GLY A 210 -14.62 -15.08 -19.07
N MET A 211 -13.60 -14.93 -18.22
CA MET A 211 -13.53 -15.58 -16.90
C MET A 211 -14.39 -14.81 -15.89
N SER A 212 -14.94 -15.54 -14.91
CA SER A 212 -15.55 -14.92 -13.74
C SER A 212 -14.49 -14.71 -12.65
N ALA A 213 -14.67 -13.67 -11.85
CA ALA A 213 -13.72 -13.37 -10.78
C ALA A 213 -14.39 -12.99 -9.45
N VAL A 214 -13.72 -13.32 -8.36
CA VAL A 214 -13.97 -12.73 -7.03
C VAL A 214 -12.82 -11.83 -6.68
N TYR A 215 -13.10 -10.55 -6.47
CA TYR A 215 -12.12 -9.55 -6.09
C TYR A 215 -12.29 -9.18 -4.62
N VAL A 216 -11.36 -9.59 -3.77
CA VAL A 216 -11.36 -9.22 -2.35
C VAL A 216 -10.51 -7.98 -2.16
N SER A 217 -11.08 -6.93 -1.59
CA SER A 217 -10.37 -5.69 -1.28
C SER A 217 -11.02 -4.94 -0.12
N HIS A 218 -10.25 -4.06 0.48
CA HIS A 218 -10.72 -3.02 1.39
C HIS A 218 -10.66 -1.62 0.74
N ASP A 219 -10.16 -1.52 -0.50
CA ASP A 219 -10.04 -0.29 -1.26
C ASP A 219 -11.20 -0.16 -2.25
N LEU A 220 -12.15 0.73 -1.93
CA LEU A 220 -13.34 0.99 -2.74
C LEU A 220 -13.00 1.63 -4.09
N ALA A 221 -11.97 2.47 -4.17
CA ALA A 221 -11.59 3.12 -5.42
C ALA A 221 -11.05 2.09 -6.43
N VAL A 222 -10.30 1.09 -5.95
CA VAL A 222 -9.85 -0.05 -6.77
C VAL A 222 -11.02 -0.93 -7.20
N VAL A 223 -11.94 -1.23 -6.27
CA VAL A 223 -13.12 -2.05 -6.55
C VAL A 223 -14.00 -1.41 -7.61
N ALA A 224 -14.19 -0.09 -7.57
CA ALA A 224 -14.92 0.69 -8.57
C ALA A 224 -14.40 0.48 -10.02
N GLN A 225 -13.11 0.14 -10.17
CA GLN A 225 -12.49 -0.07 -11.48
C GLN A 225 -12.63 -1.51 -12.00
N MET A 226 -12.82 -2.47 -11.10
CA MET A 226 -12.72 -3.90 -11.41
C MET A 226 -14.06 -4.62 -11.39
N ALA A 227 -14.95 -4.27 -10.47
CA ALA A 227 -16.14 -5.05 -10.15
C ALA A 227 -17.37 -4.61 -10.92
N ASP A 228 -18.20 -5.59 -11.32
CA ASP A 228 -19.55 -5.37 -11.84
C ASP A 228 -20.56 -5.26 -10.69
N ARG A 229 -20.38 -6.09 -9.64
CA ARG A 229 -21.20 -6.08 -8.42
C ARG A 229 -20.35 -6.13 -7.17
N ILE A 230 -20.90 -5.59 -6.08
CA ILE A 230 -20.23 -5.50 -4.78
C ILE A 230 -21.10 -6.18 -3.71
N VAL A 231 -20.44 -6.95 -2.85
CA VAL A 231 -20.98 -7.49 -1.59
C VAL A 231 -20.21 -6.87 -0.43
N VAL A 232 -20.93 -6.15 0.43
CA VAL A 232 -20.39 -5.47 1.61
C VAL A 232 -20.54 -6.36 2.84
N LEU A 233 -19.44 -6.64 3.51
CA LEU A 233 -19.33 -7.56 4.64
C LEU A 233 -18.90 -6.83 5.91
N SER A 234 -19.59 -7.09 7.02
CA SER A 234 -19.17 -6.72 8.37
C SER A 234 -19.52 -7.84 9.35
N ASP A 235 -18.56 -8.18 10.22
CA ASP A 235 -18.72 -9.22 11.26
C ASP A 235 -19.25 -10.57 10.72
N GLY A 236 -18.76 -10.98 9.56
CA GLY A 236 -19.15 -12.24 8.92
C GLY A 236 -20.57 -12.29 8.34
N VAL A 237 -21.23 -11.14 8.19
CA VAL A 237 -22.58 -10.99 7.65
C VAL A 237 -22.54 -10.07 6.43
N ILE A 238 -23.34 -10.38 5.41
CA ILE A 238 -23.58 -9.47 4.29
C ILE A 238 -24.50 -8.34 4.79
N ARG A 239 -24.02 -7.10 4.67
CA ARG A 239 -24.77 -5.89 5.05
C ARG A 239 -25.52 -5.32 3.86
N GLU A 240 -24.91 -5.34 2.68
CA GLU A 240 -25.50 -4.84 1.44
C GLU A 240 -24.89 -5.57 0.26
N ALA A 241 -25.65 -5.73 -0.82
CA ALA A 241 -25.18 -6.27 -2.10
C ALA A 241 -25.92 -5.58 -3.24
N GLY A 242 -25.19 -5.19 -4.27
CA GLY A 242 -25.77 -4.51 -5.44
C GLY A 242 -24.76 -4.29 -6.55
N ASP A 243 -25.22 -3.64 -7.61
CA ASP A 243 -24.35 -3.22 -8.70
C ASP A 243 -23.35 -2.16 -8.21
N THR A 244 -22.17 -2.12 -8.80
CA THR A 244 -21.09 -1.21 -8.36
C THR A 244 -21.55 0.25 -8.30
N GLU A 245 -22.25 0.75 -9.32
CA GLU A 245 -22.79 2.12 -9.36
C GLU A 245 -23.77 2.40 -8.21
N GLN A 246 -24.66 1.45 -7.91
CA GLN A 246 -25.63 1.60 -6.81
C GLN A 246 -24.92 1.68 -5.46
N ILE A 247 -23.98 0.77 -5.20
CA ILE A 247 -23.26 0.73 -3.92
C ILE A 247 -22.42 1.99 -3.71
N LEU A 248 -21.81 2.53 -4.77
CA LEU A 248 -20.93 3.71 -4.66
C LEU A 248 -21.72 5.03 -4.53
N HIS A 249 -22.85 5.17 -5.24
CA HIS A 249 -23.56 6.46 -5.33
C HIS A 249 -24.89 6.51 -4.58
N ALA A 250 -25.49 5.36 -4.28
CA ALA A 250 -26.77 5.26 -3.57
C ALA A 250 -26.78 4.14 -2.52
N PRO A 251 -25.80 4.08 -1.58
CA PRO A 251 -25.77 3.06 -0.55
C PRO A 251 -26.96 3.20 0.39
N THR A 252 -27.60 2.07 0.71
CA THR A 252 -28.77 2.02 1.59
C THR A 252 -28.42 1.68 3.02
N HIS A 253 -27.40 0.86 3.24
CA HIS A 253 -27.01 0.42 4.56
C HIS A 253 -26.06 1.42 5.26
N PRO A 254 -26.29 1.80 6.54
CA PRO A 254 -25.46 2.79 7.26
C PRO A 254 -23.96 2.45 7.29
N TYR A 255 -23.61 1.17 7.38
CA TYR A 255 -22.23 0.70 7.34
C TYR A 255 -21.58 0.99 5.98
N THR A 256 -22.29 0.74 4.86
CA THR A 256 -21.81 1.06 3.50
C THR A 256 -21.60 2.57 3.35
N GLN A 257 -22.54 3.38 3.85
CA GLN A 257 -22.41 4.83 3.86
C GLN A 257 -21.17 5.29 4.61
N SER A 258 -20.88 4.69 5.77
CA SER A 258 -19.67 5.02 6.55
C SER A 258 -18.37 4.60 5.85
N LEU A 259 -18.36 3.46 5.13
CA LEU A 259 -17.23 3.03 4.33
C LEU A 259 -16.92 4.04 3.20
N ILE A 260 -17.95 4.49 2.50
CA ILE A 260 -17.80 5.46 1.39
C ILE A 260 -17.36 6.83 1.93
N ALA A 261 -17.96 7.29 3.02
CA ALA A 261 -17.58 8.55 3.66
C ALA A 261 -16.10 8.54 4.13
N ALA A 262 -15.58 7.38 4.53
CA ALA A 262 -14.17 7.25 4.93
C ALA A 262 -13.18 7.36 3.76
N VAL A 263 -13.62 7.13 2.52
CA VAL A 263 -12.80 7.23 1.30
C VAL A 263 -12.93 8.62 0.65
N THR A 264 -14.11 9.22 0.75
CA THR A 264 -14.35 10.55 0.19
C THR A 264 -13.67 11.59 1.09
N PRO A 265 -12.70 12.37 0.59
CA PRO A 265 -12.07 13.42 1.39
C PRO A 265 -13.16 14.41 1.80
N GLY A 266 -13.52 14.44 3.07
CA GLY A 266 -14.28 15.57 3.60
C GLY A 266 -13.42 16.82 3.49
N ASP A 267 -13.95 17.90 2.95
CA ASP A 267 -13.42 19.25 3.08
C ASP A 267 -13.46 19.64 4.57
N ALA A 268 -12.60 18.97 5.37
CA ALA A 268 -12.37 19.41 6.73
C ALA A 268 -11.65 20.75 6.62
N GLU A 269 -12.42 21.85 6.72
CA GLU A 269 -11.92 23.20 6.95
C GLU A 269 -10.96 23.15 8.14
N ARG A 270 -9.69 22.87 7.87
CA ARG A 270 -8.65 23.27 8.80
C ARG A 270 -8.57 24.79 8.68
N ASN A 271 -9.03 25.47 9.72
CA ASN A 271 -8.68 26.86 9.92
C ASN A 271 -7.18 27.00 9.67
N ALA A 272 -6.84 27.62 8.55
CA ALA A 272 -5.47 27.96 8.22
C ALA A 272 -4.92 28.75 9.43
N LYS A 273 -4.04 28.14 10.19
CA LYS A 273 -3.22 28.89 11.13
C LYS A 273 -2.49 29.91 10.27
N ALA A 274 -2.90 31.19 10.40
CA ALA A 274 -2.29 32.31 9.71
C ALA A 274 -0.78 32.16 9.80
N ALA A 275 -0.11 32.30 8.66
CA ALA A 275 1.35 32.29 8.54
C ALA A 275 1.93 33.42 9.38
N SER A 276 2.16 33.15 10.66
CA SER A 276 3.03 33.92 11.52
C SER A 276 4.46 33.66 11.04
N ALA A 277 5.32 34.68 11.06
CA ALA A 277 6.72 34.63 10.70
C ALA A 277 7.36 33.32 11.15
N ALA A 278 7.98 32.58 10.21
CA ALA A 278 8.40 31.21 10.38
C ALA A 278 9.19 31.01 11.69
N PRO A 279 8.62 30.33 12.71
CA PRO A 279 9.33 30.06 13.94
C PRO A 279 10.54 29.19 13.63
N ALA A 280 11.58 29.25 14.48
CA ALA A 280 12.74 28.40 14.36
C ALA A 280 12.27 26.92 14.20
N PRO A 281 12.80 26.18 13.21
CA PRO A 281 12.34 24.81 12.96
C PRO A 281 12.65 23.92 14.17
N LEU A 282 11.72 23.02 14.51
CA LEU A 282 11.96 21.95 15.48
C LEU A 282 13.02 20.98 14.95
N LEU A 283 12.86 20.55 13.69
CA LEU A 283 13.82 19.71 12.98
C LEU A 283 14.29 20.40 11.70
N ASP A 284 15.60 20.43 11.48
CA ASP A 284 16.22 20.92 10.24
C ASP A 284 17.25 19.88 9.76
N VAL A 285 16.89 19.16 8.70
CA VAL A 285 17.77 18.21 8.01
C VAL A 285 18.36 18.94 6.80
N ARG A 286 19.68 18.99 6.70
CA ARG A 286 20.41 19.69 5.64
C ARG A 286 21.34 18.73 4.92
N GLY A 287 21.10 18.53 3.62
CA GLY A 287 21.97 17.76 2.74
C GLY A 287 22.22 16.33 3.22
N ALA A 288 21.21 15.64 3.77
CA ALA A 288 21.39 14.30 4.34
C ALA A 288 21.76 13.28 3.26
N VAL A 289 22.92 12.62 3.45
CA VAL A 289 23.38 11.52 2.61
C VAL A 289 23.46 10.25 3.45
N ALA A 290 22.81 9.17 2.99
CA ALA A 290 22.78 7.90 3.72
C ALA A 290 22.54 6.71 2.79
N GLY A 291 22.87 5.51 3.27
CA GLY A 291 22.68 4.27 2.51
C GLY A 291 23.06 3.05 3.31
N TYR A 292 23.20 1.93 2.64
CA TYR A 292 23.44 0.62 3.23
C TYR A 292 24.71 -0.05 2.67
N GLY A 293 25.18 -1.08 3.38
CA GLY A 293 26.39 -1.84 3.05
C GLY A 293 27.66 -1.27 3.68
N GLY A 294 28.80 -1.86 3.38
CA GLY A 294 30.10 -1.41 3.85
C GLY A 294 30.45 -0.03 3.31
N ARG A 295 31.43 0.65 3.93
CA ARG A 295 31.92 1.94 3.42
C ARG A 295 32.92 1.71 2.28
N THR A 296 32.77 2.48 1.22
CA THR A 296 33.76 2.56 0.13
C THR A 296 35.04 3.25 0.60
N ALA A 297 36.12 3.18 -0.19
CA ALA A 297 37.38 3.90 0.09
C ALA A 297 37.19 5.42 0.26
N LYS A 298 36.13 5.99 -0.34
CA LYS A 298 35.75 7.42 -0.20
C LYS A 298 34.89 7.70 1.06
N GLY A 299 34.64 6.70 1.92
CA GLY A 299 33.81 6.84 3.12
C GLY A 299 32.29 6.78 2.89
N TRP A 300 31.83 6.62 1.66
CA TRP A 300 30.41 6.53 1.29
C TRP A 300 29.86 5.12 1.50
N PRO A 301 28.55 4.95 1.72
CA PRO A 301 27.94 3.60 1.73
C PRO A 301 28.12 2.92 0.38
N ALA A 302 28.25 1.58 0.39
CA ALA A 302 28.34 0.82 -0.85
C ALA A 302 27.11 1.03 -1.77
N LYS A 303 25.92 1.24 -1.15
CA LYS A 303 24.70 1.60 -1.83
C LYS A 303 24.13 2.87 -1.20
N VAL A 304 24.33 4.02 -1.86
CA VAL A 304 23.71 5.29 -1.46
C VAL A 304 22.21 5.24 -1.78
N ILE A 305 21.39 5.67 -0.84
CA ILE A 305 19.92 5.73 -0.96
C ILE A 305 19.42 7.17 -0.91
N LEU A 306 20.00 8.01 -0.03
CA LEU A 306 19.64 9.42 0.08
C LEU A 306 20.75 10.28 -0.48
N HIS A 307 20.40 11.22 -1.34
CA HIS A 307 21.31 12.10 -2.06
C HIS A 307 20.99 13.55 -1.71
N GLU A 308 21.67 14.09 -0.66
CA GLU A 308 21.56 15.48 -0.23
C GLU A 308 20.12 15.96 0.06
N VAL A 309 19.39 15.17 0.85
CA VAL A 309 17.98 15.46 1.17
C VAL A 309 17.88 16.52 2.27
N ASP A 310 17.08 17.56 2.00
CA ASP A 310 16.69 18.59 2.98
C ASP A 310 15.25 18.36 3.43
N LEU A 311 15.00 18.58 4.75
CA LEU A 311 13.67 18.54 5.35
C LEU A 311 13.60 19.50 6.52
N ARG A 312 12.55 20.33 6.62
CA ARG A 312 12.30 21.21 7.76
C ARG A 312 10.93 20.98 8.34
N ILE A 313 10.82 21.05 9.66
CA ILE A 313 9.57 20.85 10.39
C ILE A 313 9.50 21.86 11.52
N GLY A 314 8.41 22.62 11.59
CA GLY A 314 8.08 23.50 12.72
C GLY A 314 7.48 22.72 13.90
N ARG A 315 7.36 23.38 15.05
CA ARG A 315 6.67 22.81 16.22
C ARG A 315 5.17 22.69 15.97
N GLY A 316 4.60 21.54 16.34
CA GLY A 316 3.19 21.22 16.12
C GLY A 316 2.80 21.14 14.64
N GLN A 317 3.77 21.00 13.72
CA GLN A 317 3.57 20.86 12.29
C GLN A 317 3.61 19.39 11.87
N THR A 318 2.87 19.05 10.83
CA THR A 318 2.97 17.77 10.14
C THR A 318 3.58 17.97 8.75
N VAL A 319 4.71 17.32 8.47
CA VAL A 319 5.29 17.27 7.14
C VAL A 319 5.05 15.90 6.54
N GLY A 320 4.35 15.88 5.39
CA GLY A 320 4.12 14.68 4.60
C GLY A 320 5.31 14.36 3.72
N VAL A 321 5.73 13.09 3.69
CA VAL A 321 6.78 12.61 2.78
C VAL A 321 6.20 11.54 1.88
N ILE A 322 6.11 11.83 0.58
CA ILE A 322 5.52 10.93 -0.42
C ILE A 322 6.54 10.48 -1.48
N GLY A 323 6.22 9.40 -2.16
CA GLY A 323 6.99 8.83 -3.26
C GLY A 323 6.75 7.32 -3.40
N GLU A 324 7.18 6.74 -4.51
CA GLU A 324 7.07 5.29 -4.76
C GLU A 324 7.89 4.44 -3.79
N SER A 325 7.65 3.13 -3.79
CA SER A 325 8.48 2.17 -3.05
C SER A 325 9.94 2.25 -3.53
N GLY A 326 10.87 2.29 -2.58
CA GLY A 326 12.31 2.46 -2.90
C GLY A 326 12.77 3.91 -3.11
N SER A 327 11.91 4.93 -3.02
CA SER A 327 12.31 6.34 -3.14
C SER A 327 13.14 6.89 -1.97
N GLY A 328 13.31 6.12 -0.88
CA GLY A 328 14.14 6.50 0.27
C GLY A 328 13.39 7.01 1.51
N LYS A 329 12.05 7.05 1.50
CA LYS A 329 11.20 7.57 2.62
C LYS A 329 11.52 6.94 3.97
N THR A 330 11.44 5.62 4.07
CA THR A 330 11.78 4.86 5.29
C THR A 330 13.24 5.04 5.71
N THR A 331 14.15 5.19 4.73
CA THR A 331 15.57 5.47 5.01
C THR A 331 15.72 6.86 5.63
N LEU A 332 15.00 7.86 5.13
CA LEU A 332 15.00 9.21 5.73
C LEU A 332 14.48 9.17 7.16
N ALA A 333 13.36 8.48 7.44
CA ALA A 333 12.88 8.32 8.82
C ALA A 333 13.91 7.64 9.72
N LYS A 334 14.55 6.57 9.26
CA LYS A 334 15.58 5.86 10.02
C LYS A 334 16.82 6.71 10.26
N VAL A 335 17.19 7.56 9.32
CA VAL A 335 18.32 8.52 9.48
C VAL A 335 17.97 9.58 10.53
N ILE A 336 16.77 10.17 10.46
CA ILE A 336 16.31 11.12 11.47
C ILE A 336 16.23 10.46 12.86
N ALA A 337 15.72 9.23 12.95
CA ALA A 337 15.71 8.45 14.19
C ALA A 337 17.11 8.02 14.67
N GLY A 338 18.15 8.12 13.80
CA GLY A 338 19.50 7.67 14.08
C GLY A 338 19.72 6.17 13.93
N LEU A 339 18.76 5.42 13.39
CA LEU A 339 18.85 3.97 13.18
C LEU A 339 19.70 3.59 11.97
N VAL A 340 19.87 4.52 11.03
CA VAL A 340 20.81 4.43 9.92
C VAL A 340 21.73 5.65 10.01
N PRO A 341 23.06 5.47 10.11
CA PRO A 341 23.98 6.59 10.20
C PRO A 341 24.01 7.36 8.86
N ALA A 342 23.87 8.67 8.92
CA ALA A 342 24.16 9.52 7.77
C ALA A 342 25.68 9.62 7.58
N THR A 343 26.10 9.67 6.32
CA THR A 343 27.51 9.81 5.93
C THR A 343 27.86 11.23 5.50
N GLY A 344 26.85 12.07 5.27
CA GLY A 344 26.97 13.48 4.93
C GLY A 344 25.77 14.27 5.41
N GLY A 345 25.90 15.59 5.41
CA GLY A 345 24.86 16.50 5.84
C GLY A 345 24.84 16.74 7.36
N GLN A 346 23.78 17.41 7.82
CA GLN A 346 23.59 17.78 9.21
C GLN A 346 22.11 17.64 9.59
N ILE A 347 21.85 17.20 10.83
CA ILE A 347 20.50 17.14 11.41
C ILE A 347 20.51 17.97 12.69
N LEU A 348 19.63 18.95 12.77
CA LEU A 348 19.47 19.82 13.92
C LEU A 348 18.11 19.59 14.56
N LEU A 349 18.05 19.53 15.89
CA LEU A 349 16.81 19.50 16.67
C LEU A 349 16.82 20.75 17.58
N ASP A 350 15.89 21.68 17.40
CA ASP A 350 15.87 22.99 18.01
C ASP A 350 17.21 23.79 17.82
N GLY A 351 17.80 23.67 16.65
CA GLY A 351 19.08 24.28 16.33
C GLY A 351 20.31 23.55 16.86
N GLU A 352 20.14 22.55 17.73
CA GLU A 352 21.22 21.75 18.29
C GLU A 352 21.51 20.51 17.42
N PRO A 353 22.79 20.20 17.13
CA PRO A 353 23.15 19.07 16.31
C PRO A 353 22.71 17.72 16.93
N LEU A 354 21.97 16.89 16.18
CA LEU A 354 21.79 15.50 16.49
C LEU A 354 22.97 14.68 15.96
N ALA A 355 23.53 13.82 16.80
CA ALA A 355 24.56 12.90 16.34
C ALA A 355 24.00 12.00 15.21
N LEU A 356 24.76 11.86 14.11
CA LEU A 356 24.37 11.06 12.96
C LEU A 356 24.39 9.54 13.25
N ASP A 357 25.05 9.14 14.34
CA ASP A 357 25.13 7.77 14.83
C ASP A 357 24.31 7.64 16.12
N THR A 358 23.41 6.65 16.15
CA THR A 358 22.54 6.34 17.30
C THR A 358 23.33 6.14 18.59
N ALA A 359 24.48 5.46 18.55
CA ALA A 359 25.30 5.19 19.73
C ALA A 359 25.83 6.46 20.41
N LYS A 360 25.87 7.57 19.68
CA LYS A 360 26.36 8.88 20.16
C LYS A 360 25.25 9.81 20.62
N ARG A 361 23.99 9.43 20.43
CA ARG A 361 22.83 10.21 20.86
C ARG A 361 22.61 10.09 22.37
N THR A 362 22.26 11.18 23.00
CA THR A 362 21.86 11.19 24.41
C THR A 362 20.50 10.54 24.61
N LYS A 363 20.21 10.09 25.82
CA LYS A 363 18.90 9.54 26.19
C LYS A 363 17.78 10.56 25.92
N GLU A 364 18.04 11.83 26.15
CA GLU A 364 17.10 12.92 25.89
C GLU A 364 16.84 13.11 24.39
N GLN A 365 17.85 13.04 23.53
CA GLN A 365 17.70 13.08 22.09
C GLN A 365 16.87 11.91 21.56
N HIS A 366 17.05 10.71 22.14
CA HIS A 366 16.20 9.55 21.81
C HIS A 366 14.77 9.73 22.30
N ARG A 367 14.54 10.31 23.48
CA ARG A 367 13.22 10.60 24.02
C ARG A 367 12.43 11.53 23.09
N ARG A 368 13.06 12.61 22.65
CA ARG A 368 12.43 13.69 21.88
C ARG A 368 12.04 13.27 20.45
N VAL A 369 12.72 12.29 19.85
CA VAL A 369 12.45 11.79 18.49
C VAL A 369 12.09 10.32 18.56
N GLN A 370 10.82 10.00 18.29
CA GLN A 370 10.31 8.61 18.30
C GLN A 370 9.89 8.18 16.90
N ILE A 371 9.88 6.86 16.64
CA ILE A 371 9.43 6.28 15.38
C ILE A 371 8.33 5.26 15.61
N VAL A 372 7.29 5.35 14.81
CA VAL A 372 6.21 4.36 14.68
C VAL A 372 6.40 3.65 13.34
N PHE A 373 6.73 2.36 13.40
CA PHE A 373 7.03 1.55 12.23
C PHE A 373 5.75 1.12 11.49
N GLN A 374 5.89 0.87 10.21
CA GLN A 374 4.86 0.42 9.29
C GLN A 374 4.11 -0.82 9.80
N ASN A 375 4.84 -1.86 10.21
CA ASN A 375 4.26 -3.12 10.65
C ASN A 375 4.31 -3.25 12.17
N ALA A 376 3.16 -3.05 12.83
CA ALA A 376 3.03 -3.19 14.26
C ALA A 376 3.29 -4.63 14.75
N ASP A 377 3.05 -5.66 13.94
CA ASP A 377 3.32 -7.06 14.29
C ASP A 377 4.81 -7.33 14.51
N THR A 378 5.67 -6.70 13.72
CA THR A 378 7.13 -6.82 13.89
C THR A 378 7.68 -5.84 14.91
N ALA A 379 6.99 -4.73 15.15
CA ALA A 379 7.41 -3.70 16.09
C ALA A 379 7.09 -4.04 17.55
N LEU A 380 6.07 -4.87 17.80
CA LEU A 380 5.62 -5.27 19.12
C LEU A 380 6.00 -6.73 19.41
N ASN A 381 6.52 -7.03 20.61
CA ASN A 381 6.81 -8.39 20.99
C ASN A 381 5.48 -9.13 21.35
N PRO A 382 5.07 -10.16 20.59
CA PRO A 382 3.74 -10.78 20.72
C PRO A 382 3.47 -11.47 22.05
N VAL A 383 4.52 -11.83 22.81
CA VAL A 383 4.37 -12.49 24.13
C VAL A 383 4.28 -11.51 25.31
N HIS A 384 4.59 -10.22 25.07
CA HIS A 384 4.45 -9.20 26.10
C HIS A 384 3.00 -8.71 26.22
N THR A 385 2.59 -8.39 27.44
CA THR A 385 1.33 -7.65 27.65
C THR A 385 1.48 -6.21 27.18
N VAL A 386 0.34 -5.58 26.88
CA VAL A 386 0.28 -4.16 26.51
C VAL A 386 0.85 -3.31 27.65
N GLU A 387 0.47 -3.58 28.90
CA GLU A 387 1.02 -2.89 30.08
C GLU A 387 2.55 -2.96 30.10
N ARG A 388 3.15 -4.14 29.93
CA ARG A 388 4.61 -4.31 29.92
C ARG A 388 5.26 -3.53 28.77
N THR A 389 4.61 -3.50 27.62
CA THR A 389 5.10 -2.80 26.42
C THR A 389 5.15 -1.29 26.64
N LEU A 390 4.09 -0.72 27.25
CA LEU A 390 3.98 0.72 27.50
C LEU A 390 4.77 1.17 28.76
N ALA A 391 4.87 0.32 29.79
CA ALA A 391 5.65 0.63 30.99
C ALA A 391 7.16 0.72 30.74
N ARG A 392 7.67 0.04 29.69
CA ARG A 392 9.10 0.04 29.41
C ARG A 392 9.68 1.43 29.05
N PRO A 393 9.13 2.21 28.11
CA PRO A 393 9.59 3.57 27.84
C PRO A 393 9.36 4.51 29.03
N LEU A 394 8.28 4.37 29.80
CA LEU A 394 8.06 5.14 31.03
C LEU A 394 9.18 4.94 32.06
N ALA A 395 9.57 3.68 32.29
CA ALA A 395 10.67 3.36 33.19
C ALA A 395 12.02 3.82 32.62
N PHE A 396 12.25 3.67 31.33
CA PHE A 396 13.51 3.99 30.69
C PHE A 396 13.74 5.50 30.61
N TYR A 397 12.78 6.27 30.10
CA TYR A 397 12.94 7.71 29.88
C TYR A 397 12.69 8.53 31.14
N HIS A 398 11.66 8.18 31.92
CA HIS A 398 11.16 9.00 33.04
C HIS A 398 11.42 8.39 34.41
N GLY A 399 11.92 7.14 34.50
CA GLY A 399 12.11 6.44 35.77
C GLY A 399 10.81 6.03 36.46
N ILE A 400 9.65 6.10 35.77
CA ILE A 400 8.32 5.81 36.32
C ILE A 400 8.12 4.28 36.39
N LYS A 401 7.82 3.76 37.60
CA LYS A 401 7.64 2.32 37.85
C LYS A 401 6.43 2.05 38.78
N GLY A 402 6.06 0.77 38.93
CA GLY A 402 5.04 0.32 39.89
C GLY A 402 3.64 0.89 39.63
N ALA A 403 2.93 1.30 40.68
CA ALA A 403 1.56 1.81 40.58
C ALA A 403 1.45 3.06 39.70
N ARG A 404 2.43 3.97 39.77
CA ARG A 404 2.46 5.17 38.92
C ARG A 404 2.61 4.84 37.43
N ALA A 405 3.38 3.79 37.10
CA ALA A 405 3.47 3.33 35.71
C ALA A 405 2.12 2.76 35.21
N ARG A 406 1.41 1.98 36.02
CA ARG A 406 0.07 1.46 35.68
C ARG A 406 -0.94 2.57 35.44
N GLN A 407 -0.95 3.59 36.29
CA GLN A 407 -1.80 4.77 36.08
C GLN A 407 -1.47 5.46 34.74
N ARG A 408 -0.17 5.70 34.46
CA ARG A 408 0.24 6.34 33.21
C ARG A 408 -0.06 5.49 31.98
N VAL A 409 0.01 4.16 32.09
CA VAL A 409 -0.43 3.22 31.04
C VAL A 409 -1.93 3.36 30.77
N ALA A 410 -2.77 3.49 31.80
CA ALA A 410 -4.21 3.71 31.61
C ALA A 410 -4.49 5.03 30.89
N GLU A 411 -3.80 6.12 31.25
CA GLU A 411 -3.90 7.42 30.59
C GLU A 411 -3.47 7.33 29.10
N LEU A 412 -2.37 6.60 28.81
CA LEU A 412 -1.89 6.39 27.43
C LEU A 412 -2.91 5.58 26.60
N LEU A 413 -3.54 4.57 27.18
CA LEU A 413 -4.58 3.79 26.48
C LEU A 413 -5.80 4.64 26.17
N GLU A 414 -6.21 5.50 27.09
CA GLU A 414 -7.30 6.46 26.89
C GLU A 414 -6.95 7.46 25.75
N LEU A 415 -5.73 8.01 25.74
CA LEU A 415 -5.25 8.91 24.69
C LEU A 415 -5.33 8.27 23.30
N VAL A 416 -5.06 6.95 23.18
CA VAL A 416 -5.16 6.24 21.89
C VAL A 416 -6.53 5.55 21.70
N ARG A 417 -7.53 5.91 22.49
CA ARG A 417 -8.91 5.41 22.39
C ARG A 417 -9.00 3.87 22.50
N LEU A 418 -8.24 3.26 23.43
CA LEU A 418 -8.29 1.85 23.75
C LEU A 418 -8.85 1.64 25.17
N PRO A 419 -9.72 0.61 25.38
CA PRO A 419 -10.22 0.28 26.69
C PRO A 419 -9.09 -0.14 27.65
N GLN A 420 -9.14 0.24 28.91
CA GLN A 420 -8.13 -0.13 29.91
C GLN A 420 -7.94 -1.64 30.08
N ALA A 421 -9.00 -2.44 29.84
CA ALA A 421 -8.94 -3.91 29.90
C ALA A 421 -7.91 -4.50 28.91
N VAL A 422 -7.53 -3.76 27.85
CA VAL A 422 -6.51 -4.16 26.88
C VAL A 422 -5.11 -4.25 27.50
N ALA A 423 -4.86 -3.55 28.61
CA ALA A 423 -3.56 -3.54 29.30
C ALA A 423 -3.04 -4.95 29.66
N ALA A 424 -3.96 -5.84 30.09
CA ALA A 424 -3.63 -7.21 30.50
C ALA A 424 -3.46 -8.18 29.32
N ARG A 425 -3.94 -7.84 28.11
CA ARG A 425 -3.85 -8.70 26.93
C ARG A 425 -2.44 -8.71 26.36
N ARG A 426 -2.06 -9.84 25.74
CA ARG A 426 -0.82 -9.92 24.97
C ARG A 426 -0.97 -9.16 23.64
N THR A 427 0.11 -8.53 23.19
CA THR A 427 0.07 -7.77 21.94
C THR A 427 -0.25 -8.67 20.74
N GLY A 428 0.11 -9.96 20.78
CA GLY A 428 -0.24 -10.94 19.75
C GLY A 428 -1.75 -11.23 19.62
N GLU A 429 -2.54 -10.93 20.66
CA GLU A 429 -3.99 -11.18 20.69
C GLU A 429 -4.83 -9.99 20.18
N LEU A 430 -4.18 -8.90 19.79
CA LEU A 430 -4.82 -7.68 19.35
C LEU A 430 -5.10 -7.68 17.84
N SER A 431 -6.14 -6.96 17.42
CA SER A 431 -6.36 -6.65 16.00
C SER A 431 -5.27 -5.73 15.46
N GLY A 432 -5.12 -5.65 14.13
CA GLY A 432 -4.13 -4.78 13.47
C GLY A 432 -4.24 -3.32 13.92
N GLY A 433 -5.45 -2.76 13.94
CA GLY A 433 -5.70 -1.40 14.40
C GLY A 433 -5.41 -1.19 15.88
N GLN A 434 -5.72 -2.19 16.75
CA GLN A 434 -5.36 -2.14 18.17
C GLN A 434 -3.83 -2.17 18.35
N LYS A 435 -3.11 -3.04 17.62
CA LYS A 435 -1.64 -3.09 17.63
C LYS A 435 -1.04 -1.76 17.23
N GLN A 436 -1.58 -1.13 16.18
CA GLN A 436 -1.07 0.17 15.72
C GLN A 436 -1.30 1.28 16.74
N ARG A 437 -2.47 1.31 17.41
CA ARG A 437 -2.72 2.26 18.52
C ARG A 437 -1.79 2.00 19.72
N VAL A 438 -1.50 0.74 20.06
CA VAL A 438 -0.49 0.41 21.09
C VAL A 438 0.92 0.85 20.66
N ASN A 439 1.28 0.69 19.39
CA ASN A 439 2.56 1.14 18.84
C ASN A 439 2.70 2.67 18.95
N LEU A 440 1.63 3.41 18.64
CA LEU A 440 1.56 4.86 18.83
C LEU A 440 1.64 5.25 20.32
N ALA A 441 0.89 4.58 21.22
CA ALA A 441 0.94 4.80 22.67
C ALA A 441 2.35 4.56 23.24
N ARG A 442 3.08 3.58 22.69
CA ARG A 442 4.48 3.30 23.06
C ARG A 442 5.40 4.49 22.72
N ALA A 443 5.22 5.11 21.57
CA ALA A 443 5.96 6.31 21.18
C ALA A 443 5.60 7.50 22.10
N LEU A 444 4.30 7.71 22.37
CA LEU A 444 3.80 8.77 23.25
C LEU A 444 4.27 8.62 24.71
N ALA A 445 4.53 7.38 25.17
CA ALA A 445 5.05 7.13 26.51
C ALA A 445 6.45 7.75 26.76
N ALA A 446 7.16 8.13 25.70
CA ALA A 446 8.40 8.89 25.78
C ALA A 446 8.17 10.41 25.90
N GLU A 447 6.94 10.90 25.71
CA GLU A 447 6.60 12.34 25.62
C GLU A 447 7.47 13.05 24.57
N PRO A 448 7.41 12.64 23.29
CA PRO A 448 8.29 13.13 22.25
C PRO A 448 7.86 14.50 21.71
N ASP A 449 8.80 15.26 21.18
CA ASP A 449 8.52 16.48 20.40
C ASP A 449 8.18 16.14 18.93
N LEU A 450 8.77 15.05 18.41
CA LEU A 450 8.63 14.59 17.04
C LEU A 450 8.34 13.08 16.97
N ILE A 451 7.32 12.71 16.22
CA ILE A 451 7.04 11.31 15.88
C ILE A 451 7.19 11.10 14.35
N LEU A 452 8.02 10.14 13.98
CA LEU A 452 8.19 9.68 12.61
C LEU A 452 7.18 8.55 12.36
N CYS A 453 6.16 8.83 11.56
CA CYS A 453 5.09 7.89 11.22
C CYS A 453 5.42 7.22 9.88
N ASP A 454 6.04 6.03 9.89
CA ASP A 454 6.44 5.32 8.68
C ASP A 454 5.32 4.39 8.23
N GLU A 455 4.52 4.82 7.26
CA GLU A 455 3.38 4.09 6.66
C GLU A 455 2.40 3.50 7.68
N VAL A 456 2.06 4.25 8.72
CA VAL A 456 1.27 3.78 9.88
C VAL A 456 -0.17 3.35 9.57
N THR A 457 -0.67 3.62 8.36
CA THR A 457 -2.02 3.26 7.90
C THR A 457 -2.05 2.29 6.72
N SER A 458 -0.90 1.86 6.18
CA SER A 458 -0.84 1.05 4.95
C SER A 458 -1.35 -0.38 5.12
N ALA A 459 -1.20 -0.96 6.31
CA ALA A 459 -1.65 -2.32 6.63
C ALA A 459 -3.05 -2.38 7.27
N LEU A 460 -3.78 -1.27 7.29
CA LEU A 460 -5.08 -1.13 7.92
C LEU A 460 -6.17 -0.97 6.86
N ASP A 461 -7.37 -1.47 7.16
CA ASP A 461 -8.54 -1.17 6.35
C ASP A 461 -8.90 0.33 6.40
N THR A 462 -9.74 0.76 5.47
CA THR A 462 -10.06 2.17 5.24
C THR A 462 -10.64 2.86 6.48
N VAL A 463 -11.56 2.21 7.19
CA VAL A 463 -12.23 2.79 8.37
C VAL A 463 -11.26 2.93 9.55
N VAL A 464 -10.50 1.87 9.83
CA VAL A 464 -9.49 1.89 10.89
C VAL A 464 -8.38 2.88 10.55
N GLY A 465 -7.97 2.95 9.27
CA GLY A 465 -7.01 3.93 8.78
C GLY A 465 -7.47 5.38 9.00
N ALA A 466 -8.72 5.70 8.65
CA ALA A 466 -9.32 7.00 8.91
C ALA A 466 -9.36 7.34 10.41
N ALA A 467 -9.75 6.37 11.26
CA ALA A 467 -9.75 6.56 12.70
C ALA A 467 -8.35 6.79 13.32
N ILE A 468 -7.28 6.22 12.71
CA ILE A 468 -5.89 6.52 13.11
C ILE A 468 -5.51 7.94 12.67
N MET A 469 -5.92 8.38 11.48
CA MET A 469 -5.66 9.75 11.01
C MET A 469 -6.30 10.80 11.92
N ASP A 470 -7.56 10.58 12.32
CA ASP A 470 -8.27 11.45 13.28
C ASP A 470 -7.58 11.44 14.65
N LEU A 471 -7.13 10.28 15.10
CA LEU A 471 -6.37 10.16 16.35
C LEU A 471 -5.07 10.97 16.30
N LEU A 472 -4.31 10.90 15.20
CA LEU A 472 -3.08 11.68 15.04
C LEU A 472 -3.35 13.19 15.08
N ARG A 473 -4.44 13.66 14.45
CA ARG A 473 -4.84 15.09 14.51
C ARG A 473 -5.19 15.52 15.94
N ASP A 474 -5.98 14.70 16.64
CA ASP A 474 -6.37 14.98 18.03
C ASP A 474 -5.15 15.03 18.97
N LEU A 475 -4.21 14.10 18.80
CA LEU A 475 -2.97 14.07 19.59
C LEU A 475 -2.10 15.30 19.29
N GLN A 476 -2.01 15.73 18.03
CA GLN A 476 -1.31 16.94 17.65
C GLN A 476 -1.93 18.18 18.31
N ALA A 477 -3.25 18.29 18.24
CA ALA A 477 -3.96 19.42 18.85
C ALA A 477 -3.83 19.47 20.38
N LYS A 478 -3.87 18.29 21.04
CA LYS A 478 -3.82 18.18 22.51
C LYS A 478 -2.40 18.29 23.09
N LEU A 479 -1.42 17.69 22.41
CA LEU A 479 -0.06 17.52 22.94
C LEU A 479 0.97 18.43 22.26
N GLY A 480 0.64 19.07 21.14
CA GLY A 480 1.56 19.90 20.37
C GLY A 480 2.69 19.11 19.69
N VAL A 481 2.55 17.79 19.56
CA VAL A 481 3.56 16.93 18.93
C VAL A 481 3.63 17.18 17.43
N SER A 482 4.84 17.13 16.86
CA SER A 482 5.08 17.29 15.42
C SER A 482 5.20 15.93 14.76
N TYR A 483 4.83 15.84 13.47
CA TYR A 483 4.89 14.58 12.72
C TYR A 483 5.70 14.70 11.42
N VAL A 484 6.51 13.68 11.12
CA VAL A 484 6.87 13.31 9.75
C VAL A 484 5.95 12.18 9.36
N PHE A 485 5.02 12.44 8.43
CA PHE A 485 4.04 11.46 7.99
C PHE A 485 4.44 10.88 6.63
N ILE A 486 4.93 9.64 6.63
CA ILE A 486 5.40 8.94 5.44
C ILE A 486 4.30 8.02 4.92
N THR A 487 3.96 8.15 3.64
CA THR A 487 3.03 7.26 2.94
C THR A 487 3.25 7.35 1.42
N HIS A 488 2.70 6.41 0.68
CA HIS A 488 2.56 6.47 -0.77
C HIS A 488 1.18 7.00 -1.20
N ASP A 489 0.25 7.18 -0.27
CA ASP A 489 -1.13 7.62 -0.51
C ASP A 489 -1.22 9.15 -0.41
N ILE A 490 -1.38 9.79 -1.58
CA ILE A 490 -1.41 11.25 -1.69
C ILE A 490 -2.65 11.87 -1.01
N ALA A 491 -3.80 11.16 -1.02
CA ALA A 491 -5.01 11.65 -0.39
C ALA A 491 -4.84 11.75 1.14
N LYS A 492 -4.21 10.75 1.76
CA LYS A 492 -3.89 10.75 3.19
C LYS A 492 -2.90 11.85 3.55
N VAL A 493 -1.87 12.07 2.72
CA VAL A 493 -0.91 13.16 2.96
C VAL A 493 -1.62 14.52 2.92
N ARG A 494 -2.41 14.77 1.88
CA ARG A 494 -3.19 16.02 1.76
C ARG A 494 -4.14 16.23 2.94
N ALA A 495 -4.67 15.16 3.51
CA ALA A 495 -5.59 15.24 4.64
C ALA A 495 -4.92 15.65 5.97
N ILE A 496 -3.63 15.31 6.23
CA ILE A 496 -3.01 15.51 7.53
C ILE A 496 -1.86 16.53 7.53
N SER A 497 -1.19 16.72 6.38
CA SER A 497 0.06 17.49 6.32
C SER A 497 -0.18 18.98 6.18
N ASP A 498 0.73 19.79 6.73
CA ASP A 498 0.81 21.22 6.50
C ASP A 498 1.72 21.49 5.28
N ASP A 499 2.87 20.81 5.22
CA ASP A 499 3.79 20.82 4.08
C ASP A 499 3.99 19.39 3.54
N ILE A 500 4.36 19.29 2.28
CA ILE A 500 4.60 18.01 1.59
C ILE A 500 5.96 18.04 0.91
N VAL A 501 6.69 16.93 1.04
CA VAL A 501 7.97 16.67 0.37
C VAL A 501 7.82 15.43 -0.51
N VAL A 502 8.17 15.57 -1.77
CA VAL A 502 8.13 14.47 -2.75
C VAL A 502 9.54 13.94 -2.98
N LEU A 503 9.73 12.64 -2.69
CA LEU A 503 11.00 11.94 -2.86
C LEU A 503 10.94 11.00 -4.07
N TYR A 504 11.94 11.10 -4.95
CA TYR A 504 12.17 10.15 -6.03
C TYR A 504 13.64 9.75 -6.09
N ALA A 505 13.92 8.44 -6.13
CA ALA A 505 15.28 7.88 -6.18
C ALA A 505 16.26 8.54 -5.18
N GLY A 506 15.80 8.76 -3.95
CA GLY A 506 16.61 9.35 -2.88
C GLY A 506 16.86 10.85 -2.97
N ARG A 507 16.23 11.56 -3.88
CA ARG A 507 16.30 13.02 -4.02
C ARG A 507 14.95 13.68 -3.76
N ARG A 508 14.96 14.89 -3.20
CA ARG A 508 13.79 15.74 -3.09
C ARG A 508 13.53 16.39 -4.44
N VAL A 509 12.44 16.00 -5.12
CA VAL A 509 12.09 16.51 -6.44
C VAL A 509 11.09 17.66 -6.37
N GLU A 510 10.28 17.70 -5.31
CA GLU A 510 9.31 18.78 -5.06
C GLU A 510 9.07 18.96 -3.57
N THR A 511 8.76 20.18 -3.15
CA THR A 511 8.30 20.51 -1.80
C THR A 511 7.46 21.78 -1.83
N GLY A 512 6.43 21.84 -0.99
CA GLY A 512 5.58 23.00 -0.85
C GLY A 512 4.53 22.81 0.23
N SER A 513 3.74 23.85 0.49
CA SER A 513 2.58 23.74 1.35
C SER A 513 1.58 22.73 0.76
N ARG A 514 0.72 22.16 1.60
CA ARG A 514 -0.38 21.30 1.15
C ARG A 514 -1.16 21.96 0.02
N ASP A 515 -1.52 23.23 0.18
CA ASP A 515 -2.35 23.95 -0.77
C ASP A 515 -1.65 24.15 -2.12
N ALA A 516 -0.34 24.42 -2.11
CA ALA A 516 0.49 24.49 -3.31
C ALA A 516 0.57 23.16 -4.07
N LEU A 517 0.45 22.03 -3.36
CA LEU A 517 0.48 20.68 -3.93
C LEU A 517 -0.93 20.05 -4.10
N CYS A 518 -2.01 20.84 -3.95
CA CYS A 518 -3.37 20.42 -4.26
C CYS A 518 -3.79 20.72 -5.69
N ALA A 519 -3.13 21.68 -6.37
CA ALA A 519 -3.42 22.07 -7.75
C ALA A 519 -2.14 22.20 -8.58
N PRO A 520 -2.19 21.88 -9.91
CA PRO A 520 -1.04 22.08 -10.78
C PRO A 520 -0.63 23.57 -10.83
N PRO A 521 0.64 23.87 -11.21
CA PRO A 521 1.61 22.94 -11.81
C PRO A 521 2.44 22.17 -10.77
N TYR A 522 2.70 20.89 -11.08
CA TYR A 522 3.55 20.00 -10.28
C TYR A 522 4.85 19.64 -11.01
N HIS A 523 5.82 19.10 -10.26
CA HIS A 523 6.89 18.32 -10.88
C HIS A 523 6.30 17.15 -11.70
N PRO A 524 6.84 16.77 -12.88
CA PRO A 524 6.28 15.70 -13.71
C PRO A 524 6.08 14.36 -12.99
N TYR A 525 6.92 14.04 -12.01
CA TYR A 525 6.73 12.87 -11.15
C TYR A 525 5.55 13.02 -10.18
N SER A 526 5.39 14.18 -9.57
CA SER A 526 4.24 14.44 -8.68
C SER A 526 2.92 14.42 -9.46
N HIS A 527 2.92 14.94 -10.69
CA HIS A 527 1.78 14.80 -11.59
C HIS A 527 1.45 13.33 -11.86
N LEU A 528 2.45 12.49 -12.13
CA LEU A 528 2.26 11.05 -12.28
C LEU A 528 1.65 10.42 -11.01
N LEU A 529 2.14 10.76 -9.83
CA LEU A 529 1.60 10.23 -8.56
C LEU A 529 0.13 10.64 -8.35
N VAL A 530 -0.20 11.91 -8.61
CA VAL A 530 -1.57 12.43 -8.46
C VAL A 530 -2.52 11.76 -9.46
N SER A 531 -2.12 11.68 -10.73
CA SER A 531 -2.94 11.07 -11.79
C SER A 531 -3.04 9.54 -11.69
N SER A 532 -2.19 8.92 -10.86
CA SER A 532 -2.21 7.49 -10.58
C SER A 532 -3.06 7.10 -9.36
N ALA A 533 -3.58 8.06 -8.60
CA ALA A 533 -4.43 7.74 -7.46
C ALA A 533 -5.83 7.30 -7.94
N PRO A 534 -6.29 6.08 -7.58
CA PRO A 534 -7.60 5.61 -8.00
C PRO A 534 -8.74 6.49 -7.49
N GLU A 535 -9.71 6.78 -8.36
CA GLU A 535 -10.91 7.54 -8.04
C GLU A 535 -12.13 6.62 -7.85
N LEU A 536 -13.09 7.07 -7.04
CA LEU A 536 -14.40 6.41 -6.87
C LEU A 536 -15.32 6.62 -8.11
N ARG A 537 -14.76 6.58 -9.30
CA ARG A 537 -15.47 6.80 -10.56
C ARG A 537 -15.23 5.61 -11.48
N ALA A 538 -16.30 4.97 -11.95
CA ALA A 538 -16.19 3.92 -12.96
C ALA A 538 -15.51 4.44 -14.23
N GLY A 539 -14.66 3.61 -14.86
CA GLY A 539 -13.93 3.97 -16.08
C GLY A 539 -12.65 4.79 -15.86
N TRP A 540 -12.38 5.27 -14.63
CA TRP A 540 -11.15 6.02 -14.35
C TRP A 540 -9.87 5.25 -14.74
N LEU A 541 -9.84 3.92 -14.54
CA LEU A 541 -8.69 3.08 -14.89
C LEU A 541 -8.42 3.06 -16.40
N ASP A 542 -9.45 3.08 -17.22
CA ASP A 542 -9.33 3.09 -18.68
C ASP A 542 -8.82 4.46 -19.14
N ASP A 543 -9.33 5.57 -18.57
CA ASP A 543 -8.84 6.94 -18.81
C ASP A 543 -7.39 7.12 -18.34
N ALA A 544 -7.03 6.56 -17.18
CA ALA A 544 -5.67 6.61 -16.63
C ALA A 544 -4.67 5.85 -17.51
N ALA A 545 -5.11 4.75 -18.14
CA ALA A 545 -4.32 3.98 -19.09
C ALA A 545 -3.93 4.80 -20.31
N GLU A 546 -4.88 5.52 -20.88
CA GLU A 546 -4.63 6.35 -22.04
C GLU A 546 -3.64 7.48 -21.73
N ARG A 547 -3.71 8.03 -20.51
CA ARG A 547 -2.80 9.08 -20.04
C ARG A 547 -1.39 8.58 -19.71
N CYS A 548 -1.25 7.34 -19.26
CA CYS A 548 0.03 6.77 -18.78
C CYS A 548 0.76 5.88 -19.80
N HIS A 549 0.60 6.07 -21.09
CA HIS A 549 1.05 5.21 -22.20
C HIS A 549 2.55 4.92 -22.31
N ARG A 550 3.38 5.16 -21.29
CA ARG A 550 4.80 4.80 -21.31
C ARG A 550 5.11 3.69 -20.32
N PRO A 551 5.87 2.65 -20.76
CA PRO A 551 6.29 1.59 -19.84
C PRO A 551 7.10 2.20 -18.69
N LEU A 552 6.70 1.91 -17.46
CA LEU A 552 7.40 2.38 -16.26
C LEU A 552 8.75 1.66 -16.17
N VAL A 553 9.84 2.39 -16.36
CA VAL A 553 11.19 1.89 -16.12
C VAL A 553 11.41 1.83 -14.62
N PRO A 554 11.94 0.73 -14.05
CA PRO A 554 12.23 0.64 -12.62
C PRO A 554 13.15 1.75 -12.12
N ILE A 555 12.94 2.22 -10.89
CA ILE A 555 13.81 3.20 -10.23
C ILE A 555 15.24 2.64 -10.19
N GLY A 556 16.23 3.43 -10.64
CA GLY A 556 17.67 3.05 -10.59
C GLY A 556 18.15 2.18 -11.75
N ALA A 557 17.45 2.13 -12.87
CA ALA A 557 17.82 1.32 -14.04
C ALA A 557 19.10 1.80 -14.77
N SER A 558 19.59 3.02 -14.53
CA SER A 558 20.88 3.48 -15.07
C SER A 558 21.73 4.18 -14.01
N ALA A 559 22.96 3.72 -13.84
CA ALA A 559 23.95 4.33 -12.95
C ALA A 559 24.44 5.70 -13.47
N ASP A 560 24.31 5.95 -14.76
CA ASP A 560 24.77 7.18 -15.44
C ASP A 560 23.82 8.38 -15.21
N ASP A 561 22.57 8.13 -14.77
CA ASP A 561 21.60 9.20 -14.50
C ASP A 561 21.73 9.85 -13.10
N ALA A 562 22.66 9.36 -12.27
CA ALA A 562 22.79 9.83 -10.88
C ALA A 562 23.16 11.32 -10.75
N GLU A 563 23.81 11.90 -11.73
CA GLU A 563 24.17 13.33 -11.78
C GLU A 563 23.13 14.18 -12.52
N LEU A 564 22.18 13.55 -13.21
CA LEU A 564 21.14 14.22 -14.00
C LEU A 564 19.80 14.26 -13.24
N CYS A 565 18.71 14.57 -13.97
CA CYS A 565 17.38 14.49 -13.41
C CYS A 565 17.05 13.02 -13.03
N PRO A 566 16.74 12.72 -11.75
CA PRO A 566 16.48 11.33 -11.33
C PRO A 566 15.25 10.71 -12.02
N PHE A 567 14.32 11.53 -12.53
CA PHE A 567 13.11 11.09 -13.23
C PHE A 567 13.26 11.03 -14.76
N LEU A 568 14.46 11.29 -15.30
CA LEU A 568 14.73 11.46 -16.75
C LEU A 568 14.20 10.31 -17.61
N SER A 569 14.43 9.06 -17.21
CA SER A 569 14.05 7.86 -17.98
C SER A 569 12.54 7.65 -18.09
N ARG A 570 11.77 8.23 -17.17
CA ARG A 570 10.30 8.09 -17.07
C ARG A 570 9.54 9.37 -17.43
N CYS A 571 10.26 10.48 -17.62
CA CYS A 571 9.64 11.79 -17.79
C CYS A 571 9.00 11.95 -19.17
N ALA A 572 7.68 12.16 -19.21
CA ALA A 572 6.95 12.45 -20.44
C ALA A 572 7.33 13.81 -21.04
N MET A 573 7.79 14.75 -20.20
CA MET A 573 8.19 16.11 -20.58
C MET A 573 9.71 16.26 -20.84
N ARG A 574 10.43 15.15 -21.00
CA ARG A 574 11.87 15.16 -21.25
C ARG A 574 12.21 16.01 -22.49
N VAL A 575 13.26 16.83 -22.37
CA VAL A 575 13.87 17.59 -23.48
C VAL A 575 15.26 17.04 -23.73
N ASP A 576 15.43 16.38 -24.87
CA ASP A 576 16.74 15.89 -25.28
C ASP A 576 17.67 17.08 -25.60
N GLY A 577 18.91 16.98 -25.17
CA GLY A 577 19.88 18.07 -25.26
C GLY A 577 19.90 19.01 -24.04
N VAL A 578 18.88 18.95 -23.15
CA VAL A 578 18.83 19.70 -21.90
C VAL A 578 18.81 18.73 -20.71
N CYS A 579 17.73 17.94 -20.58
CA CYS A 579 17.54 17.05 -19.43
C CYS A 579 18.58 15.92 -19.33
N ASN A 580 19.15 15.51 -20.46
CA ASN A 580 20.19 14.47 -20.55
C ASN A 580 21.62 15.04 -20.62
N ARG A 581 21.84 16.34 -20.39
CA ARG A 581 23.16 16.97 -20.38
C ARG A 581 23.52 17.69 -19.09
N SER A 582 22.53 18.17 -18.35
CA SER A 582 22.76 18.92 -17.13
C SER A 582 21.77 18.52 -16.02
N ALA A 583 22.19 18.65 -14.77
CA ALA A 583 21.31 18.51 -13.62
C ALA A 583 20.30 19.66 -13.56
N PRO A 584 19.01 19.41 -13.24
CA PRO A 584 18.07 20.48 -12.99
C PRO A 584 18.43 21.24 -11.69
N THR A 585 18.10 22.51 -11.66
CA THR A 585 18.19 23.33 -10.45
C THR A 585 16.84 23.38 -9.75
N LEU A 586 16.89 23.51 -8.43
CA LEU A 586 15.68 23.73 -7.64
C LEU A 586 15.14 25.14 -7.92
N ARG A 587 13.87 25.26 -8.29
CA ARG A 587 13.20 26.53 -8.60
C ARG A 587 11.94 26.68 -7.77
N THR A 588 11.59 27.89 -7.43
CA THR A 588 10.35 28.23 -6.74
C THR A 588 9.31 28.66 -7.79
N LEU A 589 8.12 28.07 -7.74
CA LEU A 589 6.95 28.39 -8.54
C LEU A 589 6.18 29.56 -7.91
N GLU A 590 5.23 30.17 -8.63
CA GLU A 590 4.40 31.28 -8.16
C GLU A 590 3.54 30.90 -6.94
N ASN A 591 3.10 29.62 -6.86
CA ASN A 591 2.35 29.09 -5.72
C ASN A 591 3.25 28.81 -4.48
N GLY A 592 4.54 29.11 -4.54
CA GLY A 592 5.52 28.90 -3.48
C GLY A 592 6.11 27.50 -3.39
N ALA A 593 5.65 26.55 -4.22
CA ALA A 593 6.28 25.22 -4.31
C ALA A 593 7.68 25.31 -4.91
N GLN A 594 8.58 24.42 -4.51
CA GLN A 594 9.90 24.26 -5.08
C GLN A 594 9.97 22.97 -5.88
N VAL A 595 10.41 23.07 -7.12
CA VAL A 595 10.52 21.92 -8.05
C VAL A 595 11.93 21.76 -8.61
N LEU A 596 12.39 20.52 -8.72
CA LEU A 596 13.67 20.13 -9.31
C LEU A 596 13.46 19.76 -10.79
N CYS A 597 13.27 20.76 -11.66
CA CYS A 597 12.93 20.55 -13.08
C CYS A 597 13.48 21.65 -13.98
N HIS A 598 13.84 21.29 -15.24
CA HIS A 598 14.25 22.25 -16.26
C HIS A 598 13.08 23.00 -16.92
N ARG A 599 11.87 22.41 -16.92
CA ARG A 599 10.69 22.99 -17.57
C ARG A 599 10.23 24.27 -16.88
N SER A 600 9.78 25.24 -17.66
CA SER A 600 9.15 26.45 -17.13
C SER A 600 7.83 26.11 -16.41
N GLU A 601 7.35 27.02 -15.57
CA GLU A 601 6.05 26.86 -14.89
C GLU A 601 4.91 26.81 -15.92
N GLU A 602 4.97 27.64 -16.95
CA GLU A 602 4.01 27.65 -18.06
C GLU A 602 3.97 26.30 -18.82
N ASP A 603 5.15 25.71 -19.10
CA ASP A 603 5.24 24.40 -19.74
C ASP A 603 4.61 23.31 -18.87
N LEU A 604 4.88 23.34 -17.55
CA LEU A 604 4.32 22.39 -16.59
C LEU A 604 2.78 22.53 -16.54
N ALA A 605 2.29 23.76 -16.43
CA ALA A 605 0.86 24.04 -16.37
C ALA A 605 0.12 23.61 -17.66
N ARG A 606 0.69 23.95 -18.82
CA ARG A 606 0.12 23.55 -20.12
C ARG A 606 0.01 22.05 -20.27
N PHE A 607 1.08 21.32 -19.99
CA PHE A 607 1.10 19.85 -20.09
C PHE A 607 0.09 19.18 -19.17
N GLN A 608 -0.16 19.75 -17.98
CA GLN A 608 -1.03 19.17 -16.97
C GLN A 608 -2.50 19.60 -17.13
N ALA A 609 -2.76 20.67 -17.92
CA ALA A 609 -4.10 21.13 -18.25
C ALA A 609 -4.69 20.43 -19.49
N GLU A 610 -3.84 19.88 -20.37
CA GLU A 610 -4.29 19.23 -21.61
C GLU A 610 -4.88 17.83 -21.28
N PRO A 611 -6.14 17.55 -21.65
CA PRO A 611 -6.62 16.18 -21.74
C PRO A 611 -5.76 15.44 -22.78
N ALA A 612 -5.51 14.15 -22.59
CA ALA A 612 -4.54 13.34 -23.34
C ALA A 612 -4.85 13.11 -24.85
N GLU A 613 -5.47 14.07 -25.52
CA GLU A 613 -5.68 14.07 -26.97
C GLU A 613 -4.44 14.69 -27.66
N GLY A 614 -3.59 13.85 -28.23
CA GLY A 614 -2.70 14.24 -29.33
C GLY A 614 -1.22 14.45 -29.03
N ILE A 615 -0.54 13.61 -28.27
CA ILE A 615 0.93 13.52 -28.33
C ILE A 615 1.32 12.38 -29.24
N ALA A 616 1.64 12.70 -30.50
CA ALA A 616 2.20 11.74 -31.46
C ALA A 616 3.47 11.08 -30.89
N PRO A 617 3.67 9.76 -31.06
CA PRO A 617 4.87 9.08 -30.59
C PRO A 617 6.09 9.63 -31.33
N VAL A 618 7.07 10.15 -30.58
CA VAL A 618 8.38 10.48 -31.12
C VAL A 618 9.01 9.18 -31.61
N GLN A 619 9.14 9.03 -32.91
CA GLN A 619 9.84 7.89 -33.53
C GLN A 619 11.28 7.83 -33.03
N PRO A 620 11.81 6.64 -32.68
CA PRO A 620 13.21 6.49 -32.35
C PRO A 620 14.04 6.82 -33.62
N ALA A 621 15.02 7.71 -33.49
CA ALA A 621 15.97 7.98 -34.54
C ALA A 621 16.64 6.68 -34.99
N ARG A 622 16.46 6.33 -36.24
CA ARG A 622 17.20 5.24 -36.89
C ARG A 622 18.69 5.64 -36.93
N GLN A 623 19.51 4.80 -36.34
CA GLN A 623 20.90 4.60 -36.76
C GLN A 623 21.05 3.18 -37.26
#